data_88a9408ef2b088817992f2c2fcac6843
#
_entry.id   88a9408ef2b088817992f2c2fcac6843
#
_cell.length_a   1.000
_cell.length_b   1.000
_cell.length_c   1.000
_cell.angle_alpha   90.00
_cell.angle_beta   90.00
_cell.angle_gamma   90.00
#
_symmetry.space_group_name_H-M   'P 1'
#
loop_
_entity.id
_entity.type
_entity.pdbx_description
1 polymer ?
#
loop_
_entity_poly.entity_id
_entity_poly.type
_entity_poly.pdbx_seq_one_letter_code
_entity_poly.pdbx_strand_id
1 'polypeptide(L)'
;MAVPPLARNTAGELDAAANAAIIRHLEAGGIELLLYGGNAVLYHLPLGEYEPLLEMLAGLAGPASVVVPAVGPTYGLMMEHARLLQGTSFATAMVLPHQGITTSSGVATGVRRFVEAAGMPALVYIKHEGFLEPEDAAALCRDGLVSAIKYAIVRENPAEDPTL
;
A
#
# COMPACT_ATOMS: atom_id res chain seq x y z
N MET A 1 9.87 5.51 8.81
CA MET A 1 8.69 5.30 7.94
C MET A 1 7.82 6.56 7.94
N ALA A 2 7.37 6.98 6.77
CA ALA A 2 6.39 8.04 6.62
C ALA A 2 5.23 7.60 5.71
N VAL A 3 4.10 8.30 5.83
CA VAL A 3 2.92 8.13 4.98
C VAL A 3 2.65 9.49 4.31
N PRO A 4 3.42 9.85 3.27
CA PRO A 4 3.37 11.18 2.68
C PRO A 4 2.04 11.45 1.98
N PRO A 5 1.62 12.73 1.88
CA PRO A 5 0.54 13.12 0.98
C PRO A 5 1.00 13.03 -0.48
N LEU A 6 0.06 13.01 -1.40
CA LEU A 6 0.31 13.13 -2.83
C LEU A 6 -0.05 14.55 -3.28
N ALA A 7 0.97 15.31 -3.67
CA ALA A 7 0.78 16.68 -4.11
C ALA A 7 0.19 16.73 -5.52
N ARG A 8 -0.78 17.64 -5.71
CA ARG A 8 -1.41 17.95 -7.00
C ARG A 8 -1.34 19.46 -7.26
N ASN A 9 -1.27 19.84 -8.51
CA ASN A 9 -1.34 21.25 -8.92
C ASN A 9 -2.78 21.77 -8.85
N THR A 10 -2.97 23.04 -9.17
CA THR A 10 -4.30 23.70 -9.17
C THR A 10 -5.29 23.15 -10.20
N ALA A 11 -4.80 22.42 -11.21
CA ALA A 11 -5.63 21.70 -12.17
C ALA A 11 -6.01 20.29 -11.71
N GLY A 12 -5.50 19.85 -10.52
CA GLY A 12 -5.75 18.54 -9.98
C GLY A 12 -4.81 17.44 -10.52
N GLU A 13 -3.81 17.78 -11.32
CA GLU A 13 -2.85 16.83 -11.88
C GLU A 13 -1.70 16.56 -10.90
N LEU A 14 -1.02 15.42 -11.05
CA LEU A 14 0.16 15.07 -10.25
C LEU A 14 1.25 16.13 -10.39
N ASP A 15 1.69 16.73 -9.28
CA ASP A 15 2.77 17.73 -9.25
C ASP A 15 4.10 17.05 -8.92
N ALA A 16 4.87 16.72 -9.93
CA ALA A 16 6.16 16.05 -9.75
C ALA A 16 7.16 16.89 -8.94
N ALA A 17 7.17 18.23 -9.10
CA ALA A 17 8.10 19.09 -8.38
C ALA A 17 7.78 19.17 -6.88
N ALA A 18 6.50 19.31 -6.54
CA ALA A 18 6.05 19.30 -5.15
C ALA A 18 6.25 17.94 -4.48
N ASN A 19 5.94 16.83 -5.17
CA ASN A 19 6.19 15.47 -4.66
C ASN A 19 7.69 15.22 -4.48
N ALA A 20 8.55 15.66 -5.39
CA ALA A 20 9.99 15.60 -5.24
C ALA A 20 10.50 16.37 -4.00
N ALA A 21 9.93 17.53 -3.73
CA ALA A 21 10.29 18.31 -2.54
C ALA A 21 9.90 17.59 -1.23
N ILE A 22 8.71 16.96 -1.20
CA ILE A 22 8.24 16.15 -0.06
C ILE A 22 9.19 14.95 0.17
N ILE A 23 9.51 14.20 -0.87
CA ILE A 23 10.39 13.02 -0.77
C ILE A 23 11.77 13.44 -0.27
N ARG A 24 12.41 14.44 -0.89
CA ARG A 24 13.73 14.94 -0.44
C ARG A 24 13.73 15.43 1.01
N HIS A 25 12.65 16.07 1.45
CA HIS A 25 12.53 16.51 2.84
C HIS A 25 12.50 15.34 3.82
N LEU A 26 11.76 14.28 3.49
CA LEU A 26 11.67 13.06 4.30
C LEU A 26 13.02 12.32 4.33
N GLU A 27 13.66 12.17 3.18
CA GLU A 27 14.98 11.54 3.04
C GLU A 27 16.06 12.29 3.82
N ALA A 28 16.06 13.63 3.75
CA ALA A 28 16.98 14.48 4.54
C ALA A 28 16.78 14.32 6.05
N GLY A 29 15.56 13.94 6.49
CA GLY A 29 15.24 13.57 7.86
C GLY A 29 15.54 12.10 8.22
N GLY A 30 16.18 11.33 7.33
CA GLY A 30 16.53 9.92 7.56
C GLY A 30 15.35 8.96 7.41
N ILE A 31 14.28 9.36 6.72
CA ILE A 31 13.14 8.50 6.43
C ILE A 31 13.37 7.77 5.12
N GLU A 32 13.51 6.46 5.18
CA GLU A 32 13.78 5.60 4.02
C GLU A 32 12.56 4.82 3.54
N LEU A 33 11.53 4.62 4.36
CA LEU A 33 10.32 3.87 4.00
C LEU A 33 9.14 4.82 3.81
N LEU A 34 8.63 4.89 2.57
CA LEU A 34 7.57 5.80 2.14
C LEU A 34 6.34 5.01 1.69
N LEU A 35 5.25 5.07 2.47
CA LEU A 35 3.99 4.38 2.18
C LEU A 35 3.00 5.34 1.50
N TYR A 36 2.78 5.19 0.21
CA TYR A 36 1.78 5.95 -0.53
C TYR A 36 0.43 5.22 -0.53
N GLY A 37 -0.47 5.65 0.35
CA GLY A 37 -1.75 4.98 0.57
C GLY A 37 -2.87 5.94 0.99
N GLY A 38 -3.38 5.80 2.21
CA GLY A 38 -4.51 6.58 2.72
C GLY A 38 -4.29 8.09 2.69
N ASN A 39 -3.15 8.58 3.19
CA ASN A 39 -2.82 10.00 3.20
C ASN A 39 -2.55 10.57 1.79
N ALA A 40 -2.14 9.73 0.86
CA ALA A 40 -1.99 10.06 -0.56
C ALA A 40 -3.33 9.97 -1.33
N VAL A 41 -4.42 9.65 -0.62
CA VAL A 41 -5.79 9.54 -1.15
C VAL A 41 -5.91 8.54 -2.31
N LEU A 42 -5.09 7.47 -2.32
CA LEU A 42 -5.06 6.50 -3.41
C LEU A 42 -6.36 5.68 -3.54
N TYR A 43 -7.23 5.69 -2.52
CA TYR A 43 -8.59 5.15 -2.61
C TYR A 43 -9.42 5.77 -3.76
N HIS A 44 -9.10 7.00 -4.15
CA HIS A 44 -9.84 7.78 -5.13
C HIS A 44 -9.03 8.08 -6.39
N LEU A 45 -7.85 7.46 -6.54
CA LEU A 45 -7.02 7.63 -7.72
C LEU A 45 -7.69 6.96 -8.93
N PRO A 46 -7.91 7.67 -10.04
CA PRO A 46 -8.36 7.05 -11.28
C PRO A 46 -7.32 6.03 -11.77
N LEU A 47 -7.78 4.91 -12.33
CA LEU A 47 -6.87 3.86 -12.81
C LEU A 47 -5.88 4.40 -13.86
N GLY A 48 -6.33 5.31 -14.72
CA GLY A 48 -5.45 5.92 -15.73
C GLY A 48 -4.34 6.82 -15.19
N GLU A 49 -4.40 7.20 -13.91
CA GLU A 49 -3.33 7.95 -13.23
C GLU A 49 -2.35 7.05 -12.46
N TYR A 50 -2.66 5.76 -12.33
CA TYR A 50 -1.85 4.87 -11.47
C TYR A 50 -0.47 4.60 -12.08
N GLU A 51 -0.38 4.32 -13.37
CA GLU A 51 0.91 4.11 -14.05
C GLU A 51 1.77 5.38 -14.04
N PRO A 52 1.28 6.60 -14.41
CA PRO A 52 2.02 7.85 -14.23
C PRO A 52 2.48 8.11 -12.79
N LEU A 53 1.67 7.73 -11.80
CA LEU A 53 2.05 7.81 -10.39
C LEU A 53 3.23 6.88 -10.08
N LEU A 54 3.19 5.63 -10.52
CA LEU A 54 4.29 4.67 -10.29
C LEU A 54 5.59 5.17 -10.91
N GLU A 55 5.55 5.64 -12.17
CA GLU A 55 6.71 6.20 -12.86
C GLU A 55 7.28 7.41 -12.11
N MET A 56 6.42 8.33 -11.69
CA MET A 56 6.83 9.51 -10.93
C MET A 56 7.50 9.10 -9.61
N LEU A 57 6.89 8.22 -8.82
CA LEU A 57 7.43 7.80 -7.53
C LEU A 57 8.76 7.05 -7.67
N ALA A 58 8.88 6.18 -8.66
CA ALA A 58 10.12 5.45 -8.94
C ALA A 58 11.26 6.39 -9.38
N GLY A 59 10.94 7.45 -10.14
CA GLY A 59 11.92 8.43 -10.61
C GLY A 59 12.33 9.46 -9.55
N LEU A 60 11.51 9.69 -8.52
CA LEU A 60 11.77 10.70 -7.50
C LEU A 60 12.46 10.16 -6.24
N ALA A 61 12.29 8.88 -5.93
CA ALA A 61 12.87 8.26 -4.74
C ALA A 61 14.39 8.11 -4.88
N GLY A 62 15.10 8.46 -3.82
CA GLY A 62 16.54 8.23 -3.72
C GLY A 62 16.90 6.74 -3.60
N PRO A 63 18.16 6.36 -3.83
CA PRO A 63 18.58 4.96 -3.89
C PRO A 63 18.45 4.20 -2.56
N ALA A 64 18.37 4.90 -1.43
CA ALA A 64 18.14 4.30 -0.11
C ALA A 64 16.65 4.21 0.25
N SER A 65 15.78 4.86 -0.53
CA SER A 65 14.35 4.91 -0.22
C SER A 65 13.60 3.72 -0.77
N VAL A 66 12.78 3.11 0.08
CA VAL A 66 11.81 2.07 -0.27
C VAL A 66 10.44 2.71 -0.38
N VAL A 67 9.94 2.81 -1.60
CA VAL A 67 8.58 3.28 -1.87
C VAL A 67 7.63 2.09 -1.95
N VAL A 68 6.52 2.18 -1.23
CA VAL A 68 5.46 1.18 -1.22
C VAL A 68 4.17 1.84 -1.73
N PRO A 69 3.82 1.66 -3.01
CA PRO A 69 2.54 2.12 -3.54
C PRO A 69 1.40 1.26 -2.99
N ALA A 70 0.22 1.86 -2.84
CA ALA A 70 -0.96 1.09 -2.43
C ALA A 70 -1.75 0.57 -3.63
N VAL A 71 -2.47 -0.54 -3.39
CA VAL A 71 -3.34 -1.21 -4.36
C VAL A 71 -4.74 -1.46 -3.79
N GLY A 72 -5.71 -1.59 -4.65
CA GLY A 72 -7.09 -1.79 -4.23
C GLY A 72 -7.83 -0.45 -4.01
N PRO A 73 -8.84 -0.40 -3.11
CA PRO A 73 -9.23 -1.42 -2.12
C PRO A 73 -10.10 -2.56 -2.65
N THR A 74 -10.78 -2.39 -3.77
CA THR A 74 -11.62 -3.45 -4.34
C THR A 74 -10.79 -4.49 -5.07
N TYR A 75 -11.26 -5.75 -5.10
CA TYR A 75 -10.54 -6.84 -5.76
C TYR A 75 -10.24 -6.56 -7.24
N GLY A 76 -11.24 -6.09 -7.99
CA GLY A 76 -11.05 -5.80 -9.42
C GLY A 76 -9.99 -4.73 -9.67
N LEU A 77 -10.03 -3.63 -8.90
CA LEU A 77 -9.03 -2.57 -9.01
C LEU A 77 -7.64 -3.05 -8.57
N MET A 78 -7.56 -3.86 -7.52
CA MET A 78 -6.30 -4.47 -7.07
C MET A 78 -5.67 -5.35 -8.16
N MET A 79 -6.47 -6.09 -8.92
CA MET A 79 -5.97 -6.92 -10.03
C MET A 79 -5.50 -6.08 -11.23
N GLU A 80 -6.16 -4.94 -11.52
CA GLU A 80 -5.65 -4.00 -12.52
C GLU A 80 -4.33 -3.36 -12.07
N HIS A 81 -4.24 -2.94 -10.80
CA HIS A 81 -2.98 -2.43 -10.22
C HIS A 81 -1.86 -3.49 -10.27
N ALA A 82 -2.18 -4.77 -10.03
CA ALA A 82 -1.20 -5.85 -10.12
C ALA A 82 -0.55 -5.94 -11.48
N ARG A 83 -1.32 -5.77 -12.57
CA ARG A 83 -0.77 -5.77 -13.95
C ARG A 83 0.17 -4.60 -14.20
N LEU A 84 -0.17 -3.41 -13.68
CA LEU A 84 0.65 -2.21 -13.83
C LEU A 84 1.92 -2.25 -12.98
N LEU A 85 1.92 -3.01 -11.87
CA LEU A 85 3.09 -3.22 -11.02
C LEU A 85 4.04 -4.28 -11.56
N GLN A 86 3.55 -5.16 -12.43
CA GLN A 86 4.37 -6.24 -12.98
C GLN A 86 5.56 -5.68 -13.75
N GLY A 87 6.77 -6.12 -13.39
CA GLY A 87 8.02 -5.66 -14.02
C GLY A 87 8.52 -4.29 -13.56
N THR A 88 7.85 -3.64 -12.59
CA THR A 88 8.35 -2.42 -11.95
C THR A 88 9.44 -2.74 -10.92
N SER A 89 10.16 -1.71 -10.45
CA SER A 89 11.21 -1.84 -9.44
C SER A 89 10.71 -1.87 -7.99
N PHE A 90 9.40 -1.78 -7.75
CA PHE A 90 8.86 -1.82 -6.40
C PHE A 90 9.00 -3.21 -5.78
N ALA A 91 9.50 -3.26 -4.55
CA ALA A 91 9.73 -4.52 -3.85
C ALA A 91 8.44 -5.13 -3.25
N THR A 92 7.43 -4.31 -3.02
CA THR A 92 6.14 -4.68 -2.43
C THR A 92 5.11 -3.59 -2.70
N ALA A 93 3.82 -3.92 -2.57
CA ALA A 93 2.73 -2.95 -2.63
C ALA A 93 1.75 -3.16 -1.47
N MET A 94 1.14 -2.06 -0.98
CA MET A 94 0.27 -2.09 0.19
C MET A 94 -1.18 -2.31 -0.21
N VAL A 95 -1.76 -3.43 0.22
CA VAL A 95 -3.19 -3.72 0.04
C VAL A 95 -4.00 -2.84 0.99
N LEU A 96 -4.82 -1.94 0.41
CA LEU A 96 -5.68 -1.04 1.16
C LEU A 96 -6.88 -1.80 1.74
N PRO A 97 -7.25 -1.52 3.01
CA PRO A 97 -8.42 -2.13 3.63
C PRO A 97 -9.71 -1.58 3.04
N HIS A 98 -10.73 -2.44 3.00
CA HIS A 98 -12.10 -2.07 2.65
C HIS A 98 -13.07 -2.63 3.69
N GLN A 99 -13.95 -1.78 4.21
CA GLN A 99 -14.88 -2.15 5.27
C GLN A 99 -16.28 -2.48 4.71
N GLY A 100 -16.93 -3.49 5.29
CA GLY A 100 -18.36 -3.74 5.12
C GLY A 100 -18.76 -4.64 3.95
N ILE A 101 -17.87 -4.94 3.01
CA ILE A 101 -18.18 -5.76 1.83
C ILE A 101 -17.14 -6.86 1.57
N THR A 102 -16.29 -7.15 2.55
CA THR A 102 -15.27 -8.20 2.45
C THR A 102 -15.40 -9.19 3.60
N THR A 103 -14.91 -10.40 3.38
CA THR A 103 -14.68 -11.41 4.42
C THR A 103 -13.18 -11.63 4.54
N SER A 104 -12.70 -12.06 5.72
CA SER A 104 -11.29 -12.34 5.95
C SER A 104 -10.74 -13.35 4.93
N SER A 105 -11.42 -14.46 4.73
CA SER A 105 -11.03 -15.49 3.74
C SER A 105 -11.04 -14.97 2.30
N GLY A 106 -11.96 -14.04 1.98
CA GLY A 106 -12.00 -13.35 0.69
C GLY A 106 -10.79 -12.43 0.49
N VAL A 107 -10.42 -11.67 1.52
CA VAL A 107 -9.22 -10.83 1.53
C VAL A 107 -7.97 -11.69 1.36
N ALA A 108 -7.84 -12.78 2.13
CA ALA A 108 -6.70 -13.69 2.02
C ALA A 108 -6.58 -14.29 0.60
N THR A 109 -7.69 -14.69 0.00
CA THR A 109 -7.73 -15.14 -1.40
C THR A 109 -7.30 -14.03 -2.36
N GLY A 110 -7.79 -12.81 -2.16
CA GLY A 110 -7.42 -11.65 -2.97
C GLY A 110 -5.93 -11.34 -2.91
N VAL A 111 -5.33 -11.36 -1.71
CA VAL A 111 -3.88 -11.16 -1.52
C VAL A 111 -3.07 -12.24 -2.27
N ARG A 112 -3.46 -13.52 -2.19
CA ARG A 112 -2.79 -14.59 -2.94
C ARG A 112 -2.80 -14.32 -4.45
N ARG A 113 -3.97 -13.96 -4.99
CA ARG A 113 -4.12 -13.65 -6.41
C ARG A 113 -3.34 -12.41 -6.83
N PHE A 114 -3.28 -11.39 -5.97
CA PHE A 114 -2.47 -10.20 -6.20
C PHE A 114 -0.98 -10.56 -6.30
N VAL A 115 -0.45 -11.29 -5.31
CA VAL A 115 0.97 -11.70 -5.28
C VAL A 115 1.34 -12.53 -6.51
N GLU A 116 0.47 -13.47 -6.91
CA GLU A 116 0.65 -14.27 -8.11
C GLU A 116 0.70 -13.39 -9.38
N ALA A 117 -0.22 -12.43 -9.51
CA ALA A 117 -0.32 -11.58 -10.69
C ALA A 117 0.75 -10.49 -10.75
N ALA A 118 1.09 -9.87 -9.62
CA ALA A 118 2.08 -8.80 -9.55
C ALA A 118 3.53 -9.31 -9.52
N GLY A 119 3.74 -10.57 -9.10
CA GLY A 119 5.07 -11.16 -8.95
C GLY A 119 5.88 -10.60 -7.78
N MET A 120 5.19 -10.00 -6.79
CA MET A 120 5.82 -9.41 -5.61
C MET A 120 4.97 -9.68 -4.35
N PRO A 121 5.57 -9.78 -3.14
CA PRO A 121 4.82 -9.93 -1.90
C PRO A 121 4.01 -8.67 -1.60
N ALA A 122 2.94 -8.83 -0.80
CA ALA A 122 2.08 -7.73 -0.38
C ALA A 122 2.47 -7.20 1.01
N LEU A 123 2.36 -5.89 1.23
CA LEU A 123 2.19 -5.31 2.55
C LEU A 123 0.69 -5.25 2.84
N VAL A 124 0.21 -5.91 3.88
CA VAL A 124 -1.22 -5.90 4.22
C VAL A 124 -1.52 -4.84 5.26
N TYR A 125 -2.47 -3.94 4.95
CA TYR A 125 -2.90 -2.89 5.88
C TYR A 125 -4.17 -3.30 6.61
N ILE A 126 -4.06 -3.64 7.89
CA ILE A 126 -5.18 -3.97 8.78
C ILE A 126 -5.57 -2.71 9.55
N LYS A 127 -6.75 -2.17 9.24
CA LYS A 127 -7.26 -0.92 9.84
C LYS A 127 -8.53 -1.14 10.68
N HIS A 128 -9.25 -2.21 10.45
CA HIS A 128 -10.48 -2.56 11.16
C HIS A 128 -10.50 -4.04 11.46
N GLU A 129 -11.22 -4.39 12.52
CA GLU A 129 -11.52 -5.78 12.87
C GLU A 129 -12.28 -6.49 11.74
N GLY A 130 -12.07 -7.77 11.60
CA GLY A 130 -12.73 -8.59 10.59
C GLY A 130 -12.23 -8.38 9.15
N PHE A 131 -11.32 -7.42 8.90
CA PHE A 131 -10.72 -7.29 7.57
C PHE A 131 -9.84 -8.47 7.21
N LEU A 132 -8.97 -8.87 8.12
CA LEU A 132 -8.13 -10.07 8.01
C LEU A 132 -7.96 -10.64 9.42
N GLU A 133 -8.53 -11.82 9.66
CA GLU A 133 -8.43 -12.51 10.93
C GLU A 133 -7.01 -13.06 11.17
N PRO A 134 -6.59 -13.24 12.43
CA PRO A 134 -5.23 -13.68 12.76
C PRO A 134 -4.82 -14.99 12.06
N GLU A 135 -5.73 -15.94 11.93
CA GLU A 135 -5.46 -17.24 11.28
C GLU A 135 -5.18 -17.08 9.79
N ASP A 136 -5.95 -16.24 9.09
CA ASP A 136 -5.76 -15.95 7.67
C ASP A 136 -4.47 -15.15 7.44
N ALA A 137 -4.18 -14.16 8.31
CA ALA A 137 -2.93 -13.41 8.28
C ALA A 137 -1.72 -14.32 8.48
N ALA A 138 -1.77 -15.20 9.49
CA ALA A 138 -0.71 -16.17 9.78
C ALA A 138 -0.50 -17.14 8.62
N ALA A 139 -1.56 -17.56 7.94
CA ALA A 139 -1.46 -18.42 6.75
C ALA A 139 -0.73 -17.70 5.61
N LEU A 140 -1.10 -16.45 5.31
CA LEU A 140 -0.42 -15.64 4.28
C LEU A 140 1.07 -15.41 4.60
N CYS A 141 1.40 -15.17 5.88
CA CYS A 141 2.80 -15.01 6.33
C CYS A 141 3.60 -16.32 6.19
N ARG A 142 3.02 -17.46 6.61
CA ARG A 142 3.68 -18.78 6.47
C ARG A 142 3.97 -19.15 5.02
N ASP A 143 3.08 -18.73 4.11
CA ASP A 143 3.22 -18.99 2.69
C ASP A 143 4.19 -18.00 1.99
N GLY A 144 4.80 -17.05 2.74
CA GLY A 144 5.75 -16.08 2.22
C GLY A 144 5.13 -15.01 1.31
N LEU A 145 3.81 -14.79 1.38
CA LEU A 145 3.09 -13.87 0.50
C LEU A 145 3.04 -12.45 1.05
N VAL A 146 3.40 -12.26 2.32
CA VAL A 146 3.33 -10.96 3.01
C VAL A 146 4.73 -10.50 3.37
N SER A 147 5.10 -9.30 2.87
CA SER A 147 6.37 -8.63 3.19
C SER A 147 6.34 -7.95 4.56
N ALA A 148 5.18 -7.40 4.93
CA ALA A 148 4.94 -6.74 6.21
C ALA A 148 3.45 -6.59 6.48
N ILE A 149 3.10 -6.36 7.74
CA ILE A 149 1.74 -5.99 8.15
C ILE A 149 1.79 -4.56 8.73
N LYS A 150 0.97 -3.67 8.18
CA LYS A 150 0.68 -2.39 8.78
C LYS A 150 -0.58 -2.54 9.63
N TYR A 151 -0.39 -2.68 10.93
CA TYR A 151 -1.49 -2.79 11.88
C TYR A 151 -1.85 -1.41 12.45
N ALA A 152 -3.11 -0.99 12.34
CA ALA A 152 -3.55 0.32 12.78
C ALA A 152 -4.99 0.29 13.35
N ILE A 153 -5.36 -0.78 14.01
CA ILE A 153 -6.55 -0.81 14.86
C ILE A 153 -6.18 -0.10 16.15
N VAL A 154 -6.91 0.95 16.48
CA VAL A 154 -6.69 1.74 17.71
C VAL A 154 -7.60 1.22 18.80
N ARG A 155 -7.02 0.83 19.94
CA ARG A 155 -7.73 0.36 21.14
C ARG A 155 -7.43 1.28 22.32
N GLU A 156 -8.36 1.38 23.25
CA GLU A 156 -8.13 2.08 24.53
C GLU A 156 -7.01 1.40 25.33
N ASN A 157 -7.01 0.07 25.36
CA ASN A 157 -5.95 -0.73 25.97
C ASN A 157 -5.31 -1.64 24.92
N PRO A 158 -4.09 -1.32 24.41
CA PRO A 158 -3.41 -2.14 23.42
C PRO A 158 -3.09 -3.57 23.89
N ALA A 159 -2.97 -3.79 25.21
CA ALA A 159 -2.69 -5.13 25.75
C ALA A 159 -3.88 -6.11 25.61
N GLU A 160 -5.06 -5.62 25.27
CA GLU A 160 -6.26 -6.43 25.03
C GLU A 160 -6.44 -6.78 23.55
N ASP A 161 -5.47 -6.45 22.70
CA ASP A 161 -5.54 -6.73 21.29
C ASP A 161 -5.31 -8.23 21.01
N PRO A 162 -6.29 -8.96 20.46
CA PRO A 162 -6.16 -10.40 20.20
C PRO A 162 -5.19 -10.74 19.07
N THR A 163 -4.70 -9.72 18.34
CA THR A 163 -3.79 -9.89 17.20
C THR A 163 -2.31 -9.77 17.62
N LEU A 164 -2.06 -9.18 18.79
CA LEU A 164 -0.73 -9.00 19.38
C LEU A 164 -0.41 -10.10 20.37
#